data_e36d4d840088d3ff9b2d6218ef910326
#
_entry.id   e36d4d840088d3ff9b2d6218ef910326
#
_cell.length_a   1.000
_cell.length_b   1.000
_cell.length_c   1.000
_cell.angle_alpha   90.00
_cell.angle_beta   90.00
_cell.angle_gamma   90.00
#
_symmetry.space_group_name_H-M   'P 1'
#
loop_
_entity.id
_entity.type
_entity.pdbx_description
1 polymer ?
#
loop_
_entity_poly.entity_id
_entity_poly.type
_entity_poly.pdbx_seq_one_letter_code
_entity_poly.pdbx_strand_id
1 'polypeptide(L)'
;MNTIQEEEIIIGIDYGTSNLSIITYFENKIEFIPFKNNDIIFPSKIILENNETHAIENNDIFQRLEKYNDNIIYDIKRFIGLNYNELNEKDFYKNLFYEIKEINEIPKIEIKDKNKNIIYLSAEEILSLHIKEVLKIVDNHFKKEFKNRRVNIAIPKFFSDEQKQAFESAVKSAGIENYNIIDESFYEIIGYTLGMNLIENNKKKK
;
A
#
# COMPACT_ATOMS: atom_id res chain seq x y z
N MET A 1 -16.98 31.65 -18.30
CA MET A 1 -17.16 30.34 -17.61
C MET A 1 -15.92 30.18 -16.73
N ASN A 2 -16.07 30.31 -15.42
CA ASN A 2 -14.98 30.00 -14.51
C ASN A 2 -14.81 28.48 -14.50
N THR A 3 -13.78 27.98 -15.13
CA THR A 3 -13.32 26.61 -14.91
C THR A 3 -12.95 26.51 -13.45
N ILE A 4 -13.76 25.82 -12.66
CA ILE A 4 -13.38 25.39 -11.31
C ILE A 4 -12.16 24.50 -11.53
N GLN A 5 -10.95 25.01 -11.26
CA GLN A 5 -9.76 24.16 -11.20
C GLN A 5 -10.02 23.15 -10.07
N GLU A 6 -10.13 21.87 -10.44
CA GLU A 6 -10.20 20.81 -9.42
C GLU A 6 -8.90 20.86 -8.61
N GLU A 7 -9.05 20.99 -7.30
CA GLU A 7 -7.90 21.05 -6.39
C GLU A 7 -7.09 19.77 -6.48
N GLU A 8 -5.80 19.90 -6.78
CA GLU A 8 -4.88 18.77 -6.85
C GLU A 8 -4.34 18.46 -5.45
N ILE A 9 -4.31 17.17 -5.09
CA ILE A 9 -3.56 16.66 -3.94
C ILE A 9 -2.38 15.82 -4.43
N ILE A 10 -1.21 16.01 -3.82
CA ILE A 10 -0.05 15.15 -4.04
C ILE A 10 0.03 14.16 -2.86
N ILE A 11 0.08 12.87 -3.16
CA ILE A 11 0.12 11.79 -2.19
C ILE A 11 1.44 11.03 -2.39
N GLY A 12 2.23 10.94 -1.34
CA GLY A 12 3.40 10.07 -1.28
C GLY A 12 3.08 8.84 -0.46
N ILE A 13 3.36 7.66 -0.99
CA ILE A 13 3.16 6.38 -0.32
C ILE A 13 4.50 5.67 -0.24
N ASP A 14 5.01 5.49 0.97
CA ASP A 14 6.08 4.53 1.22
C ASP A 14 5.43 3.17 1.47
N TYR A 15 5.40 2.35 0.43
CA TYR A 15 4.79 1.03 0.49
C TYR A 15 5.84 -0.02 0.84
N GLY A 16 6.16 -0.16 2.12
CA GLY A 16 7.11 -1.15 2.62
C GLY A 16 6.52 -2.58 2.67
N THR A 17 7.39 -3.58 2.82
CA THR A 17 6.98 -5.00 2.92
C THR A 17 6.14 -5.24 4.18
N SER A 18 6.53 -4.69 5.30
CA SER A 18 5.87 -4.90 6.60
C SER A 18 5.01 -3.72 7.03
N ASN A 19 5.41 -2.50 6.67
CA ASN A 19 4.73 -1.27 7.06
C ASN A 19 4.61 -0.34 5.88
N LEU A 20 3.64 0.56 5.95
CA LEU A 20 3.49 1.66 5.02
C LEU A 20 3.27 2.97 5.75
N SER A 21 3.59 4.08 5.09
CA SER A 21 3.28 5.43 5.53
C SER A 21 2.76 6.28 4.38
N ILE A 22 1.96 7.29 4.71
CA ILE A 22 1.35 8.19 3.73
C ILE A 22 1.69 9.61 4.12
N ILE A 23 2.19 10.38 3.16
CA ILE A 23 2.43 11.81 3.28
C ILE A 23 1.63 12.53 2.19
N THR A 24 1.09 13.69 2.50
CA THR A 24 0.36 14.51 1.53
C THR A 24 0.91 15.91 1.46
N TYR A 25 0.77 16.52 0.27
CA TYR A 25 0.91 17.95 0.08
C TYR A 25 -0.40 18.50 -0.48
N PHE A 26 -1.09 19.28 0.33
CA PHE A 26 -2.35 19.90 -0.01
C PHE A 26 -2.47 21.26 0.67
N GLU A 27 -3.03 22.29 0.00
CA GLU A 27 -3.18 23.65 0.50
C GLU A 27 -1.88 24.25 1.10
N ASN A 28 -0.75 24.04 0.43
CA ASN A 28 0.59 24.46 0.88
C ASN A 28 1.04 23.84 2.22
N LYS A 29 0.45 22.74 2.63
CA LYS A 29 0.85 21.99 3.82
C LYS A 29 1.35 20.61 3.45
N ILE A 30 2.41 20.19 4.12
CA ILE A 30 2.91 18.81 4.10
C ILE A 30 2.51 18.19 5.44
N GLU A 31 1.82 17.05 5.39
CA GLU A 31 1.44 16.32 6.59
C GLU A 31 1.48 14.81 6.37
N PHE A 32 1.83 14.07 7.43
CA PHE A 32 1.64 12.64 7.46
C PHE A 32 0.17 12.35 7.75
N ILE A 33 -0.41 11.44 6.99
CA ILE A 33 -1.77 10.99 7.23
C ILE A 33 -1.75 10.02 8.41
N PRO A 34 -2.38 10.39 9.54
CA PRO A 34 -2.48 9.47 10.65
C PRO A 34 -3.51 8.39 10.33
N PHE A 35 -3.16 7.18 10.69
CA PHE A 35 -4.13 6.11 10.82
C PHE A 35 -4.80 6.18 12.21
N LYS A 36 -5.59 5.19 12.58
CA LYS A 36 -6.20 5.16 13.90
C LYS A 36 -5.13 5.31 15.00
N ASN A 37 -5.50 5.92 16.14
CA ASN A 37 -4.60 6.24 17.26
C ASN A 37 -3.48 7.24 16.96
N ASN A 38 -3.55 8.01 15.87
CA ASN A 38 -2.51 8.94 15.41
C ASN A 38 -1.18 8.28 15.03
N ASP A 39 -1.17 6.98 14.79
CA ASP A 39 -0.01 6.31 14.23
C ASP A 39 0.17 6.74 12.76
N ILE A 40 1.39 7.14 12.39
CA ILE A 40 1.75 7.51 11.01
C ILE A 40 2.42 6.37 10.24
N ILE A 41 2.70 5.26 10.92
CA ILE A 41 3.23 4.01 10.36
C ILE A 41 2.23 2.93 10.69
N PHE A 42 1.74 2.23 9.68
CA PHE A 42 0.77 1.18 9.85
C PHE A 42 1.13 -0.07 9.03
N PRO A 43 0.64 -1.26 9.41
CA PRO A 43 1.04 -2.49 8.74
C PRO A 43 0.65 -2.53 7.27
N SER A 44 1.56 -2.99 6.41
CA SER A 44 1.26 -3.34 5.00
C SER A 44 0.47 -4.65 4.94
N LYS A 45 -0.64 -4.70 5.67
CA LYS A 45 -1.52 -5.87 5.79
C LYS A 45 -2.96 -5.44 5.56
N ILE A 46 -3.72 -6.30 4.91
CA ILE A 46 -5.13 -6.08 4.66
C ILE A 46 -5.95 -7.30 5.06
N ILE A 47 -7.18 -7.04 5.44
CA ILE A 47 -8.21 -8.08 5.55
C ILE A 47 -9.08 -7.97 4.31
N LEU A 48 -9.31 -9.09 3.65
CA LEU A 48 -10.27 -9.20 2.56
C LEU A 48 -11.55 -9.83 3.09
N GLU A 49 -12.61 -9.02 3.20
CA GLU A 49 -13.92 -9.48 3.64
C GLU A 49 -14.96 -9.02 2.62
N ASN A 50 -15.67 -9.98 2.00
CA ASN A 50 -16.78 -9.69 1.07
C ASN A 50 -16.42 -8.80 -0.13
N ASN A 51 -15.21 -8.93 -0.69
CA ASN A 51 -14.65 -8.06 -1.72
C ASN A 51 -14.35 -6.62 -1.26
N GLU A 52 -14.44 -6.35 0.03
CA GLU A 52 -13.99 -5.10 0.65
C GLU A 52 -12.65 -5.32 1.32
N THR A 53 -11.82 -4.29 1.29
CA THR A 53 -10.53 -4.29 1.97
C THR A 53 -10.60 -3.42 3.22
N HIS A 54 -9.97 -3.90 4.27
CA HIS A 54 -9.82 -3.15 5.52
C HIS A 54 -8.35 -3.16 5.90
N ALA A 55 -7.77 -1.97 6.09
CA ALA A 55 -6.43 -1.86 6.65
C ALA A 55 -6.41 -2.35 8.10
N ILE A 56 -5.35 -3.07 8.48
CA ILE A 56 -5.20 -3.65 9.82
C ILE A 56 -4.47 -2.67 10.72
N GLU A 57 -5.01 -2.46 11.91
CA GLU A 57 -4.34 -1.75 13.00
C GLU A 57 -3.36 -2.66 13.74
N ASN A 58 -2.24 -2.10 14.21
CA ASN A 58 -1.21 -2.84 14.95
C ASN A 58 -1.77 -3.58 16.19
N ASN A 59 -2.72 -2.98 16.88
CA ASN A 59 -3.28 -3.54 18.13
C ASN A 59 -4.36 -4.62 17.90
N ASP A 60 -4.93 -4.69 16.70
CA ASP A 60 -6.04 -5.59 16.38
C ASP A 60 -5.60 -6.92 15.73
N ILE A 61 -4.32 -7.04 15.36
CA ILE A 61 -3.84 -8.20 14.58
C ILE A 61 -4.18 -9.51 15.29
N PHE A 62 -3.91 -9.62 16.59
CA PHE A 62 -4.13 -10.87 17.31
C PHE A 62 -5.60 -11.23 17.47
N GLN A 63 -6.48 -10.26 17.75
CA GLN A 63 -7.92 -10.49 17.85
C GLN A 63 -8.54 -10.82 16.49
N ARG A 64 -8.00 -10.23 15.42
CA ARG A 64 -8.48 -10.48 14.06
C ARG A 64 -7.93 -11.74 13.45
N LEU A 65 -6.71 -12.18 13.83
CA LEU A 65 -6.18 -13.50 13.47
C LEU A 65 -7.11 -14.63 13.90
N GLU A 66 -7.72 -14.55 15.09
CA GLU A 66 -8.67 -15.57 15.53
C GLU A 66 -9.98 -15.56 14.71
N LYS A 67 -10.40 -14.40 14.21
CA LYS A 67 -11.67 -14.24 13.49
C LYS A 67 -11.55 -14.39 11.97
N TYR A 68 -10.42 -13.96 11.37
CA TYR A 68 -10.22 -13.81 9.91
C TYR A 68 -8.96 -14.52 9.42
N ASN A 69 -8.53 -15.58 10.06
CA ASN A 69 -7.22 -16.23 9.90
C ASN A 69 -6.79 -16.44 8.44
N ASP A 70 -7.76 -16.81 7.57
CA ASP A 70 -7.48 -17.16 6.17
C ASP A 70 -7.48 -15.96 5.20
N ASN A 71 -7.90 -14.78 5.66
CA ASN A 71 -8.10 -13.60 4.81
C ASN A 71 -7.22 -12.41 5.21
N ILE A 72 -6.24 -12.59 6.07
CA ILE A 72 -5.23 -11.58 6.39
C ILE A 72 -4.06 -11.76 5.44
N ILE A 73 -3.90 -10.81 4.52
CA ILE A 73 -2.88 -10.86 3.47
C ILE A 73 -1.78 -9.85 3.79
N TYR A 74 -0.54 -10.30 3.68
CA TYR A 74 0.68 -9.53 3.92
C TYR A 74 1.81 -10.00 2.98
N ASP A 75 2.94 -9.32 3.00
CA ASP A 75 4.13 -9.65 2.20
C ASP A 75 3.93 -9.64 0.67
N ILE A 76 2.84 -9.05 0.17
CA ILE A 76 2.51 -8.96 -1.27
C ILE A 76 3.69 -8.44 -2.10
N LYS A 77 4.42 -7.45 -1.57
CA LYS A 77 5.58 -6.84 -2.25
C LYS A 77 6.69 -7.86 -2.58
N ARG A 78 6.75 -8.99 -1.87
CA ARG A 78 7.78 -10.02 -2.07
C ARG A 78 7.54 -10.91 -3.27
N PHE A 79 6.30 -11.04 -3.73
CA PHE A 79 5.97 -11.96 -4.81
C PHE A 79 5.15 -11.34 -5.96
N ILE A 80 4.89 -10.02 -5.90
CA ILE A 80 4.30 -9.33 -7.03
C ILE A 80 5.18 -9.48 -8.27
N GLY A 81 4.58 -9.81 -9.41
CA GLY A 81 5.27 -10.00 -10.68
C GLY A 81 6.11 -11.29 -10.78
N LEU A 82 6.08 -12.18 -9.78
CA LEU A 82 6.70 -13.49 -9.88
C LEU A 82 5.72 -14.49 -10.51
N ASN A 83 6.24 -15.42 -11.31
CA ASN A 83 5.49 -16.62 -11.67
C ASN A 83 5.53 -17.65 -10.54
N TYR A 84 4.72 -18.71 -10.64
CA TYR A 84 4.59 -19.70 -9.56
C TYR A 84 5.90 -20.46 -9.29
N ASN A 85 6.69 -20.76 -10.34
CA ASN A 85 7.96 -21.47 -10.18
C ASN A 85 8.99 -20.61 -9.44
N GLU A 86 9.11 -19.33 -9.82
CA GLU A 86 9.99 -18.37 -9.13
C GLU A 86 9.59 -18.17 -7.67
N LEU A 87 8.29 -18.14 -7.36
CA LEU A 87 7.80 -18.07 -6.00
C LEU A 87 8.17 -19.34 -5.22
N ASN A 88 8.02 -20.50 -5.84
CA ASN A 88 8.27 -21.80 -5.21
C ASN A 88 9.74 -22.02 -4.83
N GLU A 89 10.67 -21.32 -5.47
CA GLU A 89 12.08 -21.27 -5.10
C GLU A 89 12.36 -20.41 -3.85
N LYS A 90 11.38 -19.64 -3.37
CA LYS A 90 11.54 -18.77 -2.21
C LYS A 90 11.05 -19.46 -0.94
N ASP A 91 11.87 -19.48 0.10
CA ASP A 91 11.50 -20.14 1.36
C ASP A 91 10.42 -19.42 2.16
N PHE A 92 10.28 -18.11 1.99
CA PHE A 92 9.37 -17.30 2.81
C PHE A 92 7.90 -17.67 2.63
N TYR A 93 7.48 -18.06 1.42
CA TYR A 93 6.07 -18.34 1.13
C TYR A 93 5.53 -19.54 1.89
N LYS A 94 6.39 -20.48 2.29
CA LYS A 94 6.03 -21.68 3.06
C LYS A 94 5.53 -21.34 4.48
N ASN A 95 5.81 -20.12 4.96
CA ASN A 95 5.45 -19.66 6.29
C ASN A 95 4.29 -18.65 6.29
N LEU A 96 3.61 -18.49 5.16
CA LEU A 96 2.43 -17.62 5.08
C LEU A 96 1.23 -18.31 5.73
N PHE A 97 0.35 -17.52 6.35
CA PHE A 97 -0.88 -18.02 6.96
C PHE A 97 -2.04 -18.19 5.97
N TYR A 98 -1.84 -17.80 4.71
CA TYR A 98 -2.81 -17.94 3.63
C TYR A 98 -2.26 -18.89 2.55
N GLU A 99 -3.17 -19.55 1.84
CA GLU A 99 -2.83 -20.49 0.78
C GLU A 99 -2.55 -19.77 -0.53
N ILE A 100 -1.52 -20.22 -1.25
CA ILE A 100 -1.23 -19.80 -2.62
C ILE A 100 -1.35 -21.00 -3.54
N LYS A 101 -2.13 -20.86 -4.61
CA LYS A 101 -2.36 -21.87 -5.64
C LYS A 101 -1.77 -21.42 -6.96
N GLU A 102 -1.31 -22.36 -7.73
CA GLU A 102 -0.97 -22.13 -9.13
C GLU A 102 -2.22 -22.16 -10.00
N ILE A 103 -2.47 -21.06 -10.71
CA ILE A 103 -3.55 -20.97 -11.71
C ILE A 103 -2.95 -20.35 -12.97
N ASN A 104 -2.78 -21.15 -14.04
CA ASN A 104 -2.17 -20.71 -15.29
C ASN A 104 -0.78 -20.09 -15.09
N GLU A 105 0.10 -20.76 -14.36
CA GLU A 105 1.46 -20.32 -14.01
C GLU A 105 1.52 -19.07 -13.10
N ILE A 106 0.38 -18.50 -12.74
CA ILE A 106 0.29 -17.32 -11.87
C ILE A 106 0.02 -17.77 -10.44
N PRO A 107 0.80 -17.28 -9.45
CA PRO A 107 0.48 -17.51 -8.05
C PRO A 107 -0.78 -16.71 -7.66
N LYS A 108 -1.80 -17.43 -7.25
CA LYS A 108 -3.07 -16.84 -6.79
C LYS A 108 -3.27 -17.14 -5.31
N ILE A 109 -3.68 -16.13 -4.55
CA ILE A 109 -4.01 -16.26 -3.14
C ILE A 109 -5.45 -16.71 -3.02
N GLU A 110 -5.66 -17.76 -2.22
CA GLU A 110 -6.98 -18.28 -1.89
C GLU A 110 -7.63 -17.41 -0.81
N ILE A 111 -8.80 -16.85 -1.12
CA ILE A 111 -9.58 -16.00 -0.21
C ILE A 111 -10.95 -16.66 -0.02
N LYS A 112 -11.43 -16.71 1.22
CA LYS A 112 -12.77 -17.20 1.55
C LYS A 112 -13.72 -16.02 1.80
N ASP A 113 -14.80 -15.96 1.04
CA ASP A 113 -15.87 -14.99 1.30
C ASP A 113 -16.70 -15.37 2.55
N LYS A 114 -17.64 -14.50 2.94
CA LYS A 114 -18.54 -14.74 4.07
C LYS A 114 -19.40 -16.00 3.95
N ASN A 115 -19.63 -16.46 2.72
CA ASN A 115 -20.39 -17.67 2.43
C ASN A 115 -19.48 -18.91 2.32
N LYS A 116 -18.17 -18.75 2.62
CA LYS A 116 -17.09 -19.73 2.45
C LYS A 116 -16.85 -20.14 0.99
N ASN A 117 -17.31 -19.34 0.02
CA ASN A 117 -16.89 -19.53 -1.36
C ASN A 117 -15.44 -19.12 -1.51
N ILE A 118 -14.70 -19.89 -2.30
CA ILE A 118 -13.29 -19.64 -2.56
C ILE A 118 -13.19 -18.76 -3.81
N ILE A 119 -12.44 -17.67 -3.68
CA ILE A 119 -11.99 -16.83 -4.79
C ILE A 119 -10.46 -16.80 -4.82
N TYR A 120 -9.89 -16.57 -5.99
CA TYR A 120 -8.45 -16.55 -6.19
C TYR A 120 -8.02 -15.21 -6.75
N LEU A 121 -7.17 -14.49 -6.02
CA LEU A 121 -6.67 -13.17 -6.41
C LEU A 121 -5.16 -13.22 -6.63
N SER A 122 -4.67 -12.49 -7.66
CA SER A 122 -3.24 -12.30 -7.86
C SER A 122 -2.68 -11.26 -6.88
N ALA A 123 -1.35 -11.18 -6.80
CA ALA A 123 -0.67 -10.14 -6.02
C ALA A 123 -1.06 -8.73 -6.49
N GLU A 124 -1.18 -8.54 -7.81
CA GLU A 124 -1.58 -7.27 -8.43
C GLU A 124 -3.00 -6.86 -8.06
N GLU A 125 -3.94 -7.82 -8.10
CA GLU A 125 -5.34 -7.60 -7.72
C GLU A 125 -5.44 -7.18 -6.24
N ILE A 126 -4.72 -7.87 -5.35
CA ILE A 126 -4.70 -7.55 -3.92
C ILE A 126 -4.00 -6.22 -3.66
N LEU A 127 -2.87 -5.95 -4.31
CA LEU A 127 -2.18 -4.66 -4.18
C LEU A 127 -3.08 -3.51 -4.66
N SER A 128 -3.80 -3.68 -5.76
CA SER A 128 -4.76 -2.70 -6.26
C SER A 128 -5.84 -2.39 -5.22
N LEU A 129 -6.39 -3.41 -4.57
CA LEU A 129 -7.38 -3.25 -3.51
C LEU A 129 -6.77 -2.51 -2.29
N HIS A 130 -5.53 -2.84 -1.92
CA HIS A 130 -4.84 -2.17 -0.82
C HIS A 130 -4.58 -0.68 -1.12
N ILE A 131 -4.13 -0.37 -2.34
CA ILE A 131 -3.94 1.03 -2.76
C ILE A 131 -5.27 1.81 -2.72
N LYS A 132 -6.37 1.21 -3.17
CA LYS A 132 -7.71 1.83 -3.05
C LYS A 132 -8.07 2.15 -1.61
N GLU A 133 -7.76 1.24 -0.68
CA GLU A 133 -8.00 1.49 0.75
C GLU A 133 -7.13 2.64 1.27
N VAL A 134 -5.85 2.71 0.87
CA VAL A 134 -4.96 3.82 1.20
C VAL A 134 -5.53 5.15 0.72
N LEU A 135 -6.06 5.21 -0.49
CA LEU A 135 -6.70 6.43 -1.02
C LEU A 135 -7.96 6.82 -0.22
N LYS A 136 -8.77 5.85 0.21
CA LYS A 136 -9.93 6.12 1.09
C LYS A 136 -9.50 6.69 2.45
N ILE A 137 -8.38 6.22 3.00
CA ILE A 137 -7.84 6.77 4.26
C ILE A 137 -7.51 8.26 4.08
N VAL A 138 -6.87 8.64 2.95
CA VAL A 138 -6.60 10.05 2.62
C VAL A 138 -7.90 10.85 2.51
N ASP A 139 -8.87 10.37 1.73
CA ASP A 139 -10.16 11.05 1.56
C ASP A 139 -10.90 11.25 2.89
N ASN A 140 -10.90 10.23 3.74
CA ASN A 140 -11.53 10.28 5.06
C ASN A 140 -10.84 11.30 5.99
N HIS A 141 -9.51 11.41 5.93
CA HIS A 141 -8.75 12.39 6.71
C HIS A 141 -9.16 13.82 6.36
N PHE A 142 -9.24 14.13 5.06
CA PHE A 142 -9.66 15.44 4.58
C PHE A 142 -11.18 15.62 4.52
N LYS A 143 -11.97 14.60 4.79
CA LYS A 143 -13.43 14.58 4.63
C LYS A 143 -13.87 15.01 3.23
N LYS A 144 -13.08 14.63 2.22
CA LYS A 144 -13.24 15.05 0.82
C LYS A 144 -12.72 13.97 -0.10
N GLU A 145 -13.48 13.63 -1.13
CA GLU A 145 -13.02 12.78 -2.23
C GLU A 145 -12.24 13.64 -3.24
N PHE A 146 -10.97 13.30 -3.45
CA PHE A 146 -10.13 13.97 -4.42
C PHE A 146 -10.23 13.28 -5.79
N LYS A 147 -10.65 14.02 -6.81
CA LYS A 147 -10.67 13.55 -8.19
C LYS A 147 -9.32 13.72 -8.89
N ASN A 148 -8.63 14.83 -8.58
CA ASN A 148 -7.32 15.12 -9.14
C ASN A 148 -6.23 14.77 -8.11
N ARG A 149 -5.59 13.61 -8.32
CA ARG A 149 -4.54 13.06 -7.45
C ARG A 149 -3.27 12.84 -8.23
N ARG A 150 -2.14 13.31 -7.70
CA ARG A 150 -0.80 12.89 -8.14
C ARG A 150 -0.22 11.96 -7.08
N VAL A 151 0.03 10.72 -7.43
CA VAL A 151 0.48 9.71 -6.46
C VAL A 151 1.92 9.31 -6.76
N ASN A 152 2.79 9.41 -5.76
CA ASN A 152 4.18 8.96 -5.83
C ASN A 152 4.31 7.75 -4.92
N ILE A 153 4.76 6.61 -5.45
CA ILE A 153 4.88 5.37 -4.69
C ILE A 153 6.32 4.89 -4.70
N ALA A 154 6.86 4.64 -3.53
CA ALA A 154 8.21 4.09 -3.38
C ALA A 154 8.20 2.56 -3.54
N ILE A 155 9.12 2.05 -4.36
CA ILE A 155 9.36 0.62 -4.55
C ILE A 155 10.84 0.28 -4.36
N PRO A 156 11.19 -0.98 -4.05
CA PRO A 156 12.57 -1.40 -3.95
C PRO A 156 13.33 -1.22 -5.26
N LYS A 157 14.56 -0.72 -5.16
CA LYS A 157 15.47 -0.56 -6.30
C LYS A 157 15.75 -1.86 -7.04
N PHE A 158 15.76 -2.98 -6.31
CA PHE A 158 16.09 -4.31 -6.83
C PHE A 158 14.92 -5.02 -7.50
N PHE A 159 13.76 -4.39 -7.65
CA PHE A 159 12.65 -4.97 -8.41
C PHE A 159 13.08 -5.21 -9.85
N SER A 160 12.75 -6.41 -10.39
CA SER A 160 12.90 -6.69 -11.81
C SER A 160 11.93 -5.83 -12.64
N ASP A 161 12.11 -5.81 -13.94
CA ASP A 161 11.22 -5.06 -14.83
C ASP A 161 9.81 -5.65 -14.82
N GLU A 162 9.66 -6.98 -14.69
CA GLU A 162 8.38 -7.67 -14.54
C GLU A 162 7.69 -7.26 -13.24
N GLN A 163 8.43 -7.21 -12.14
CA GLN A 163 7.89 -6.75 -10.84
C GLN A 163 7.43 -5.30 -10.88
N LYS A 164 8.20 -4.42 -11.54
CA LYS A 164 7.81 -3.01 -11.74
C LYS A 164 6.54 -2.90 -12.58
N GLN A 165 6.46 -3.63 -13.69
CA GLN A 165 5.29 -3.64 -14.56
C GLN A 165 4.04 -4.17 -13.83
N ALA A 166 4.17 -5.22 -13.05
CA ALA A 166 3.10 -5.78 -12.24
C ALA A 166 2.63 -4.77 -11.18
N PHE A 167 3.56 -4.08 -10.53
CA PHE A 167 3.25 -3.03 -9.57
C PHE A 167 2.52 -1.85 -10.23
N GLU A 168 2.99 -1.38 -11.38
CA GLU A 168 2.32 -0.33 -12.16
C GLU A 168 0.91 -0.75 -12.60
N SER A 169 0.75 -2.00 -13.02
CA SER A 169 -0.57 -2.55 -13.37
C SER A 169 -1.54 -2.47 -12.19
N ALA A 170 -1.08 -2.80 -10.98
CA ALA A 170 -1.88 -2.70 -9.77
C ALA A 170 -2.26 -1.23 -9.45
N VAL A 171 -1.33 -0.28 -9.61
CA VAL A 171 -1.57 1.15 -9.41
C VAL A 171 -2.64 1.67 -10.37
N LYS A 172 -2.53 1.33 -11.67
CA LYS A 172 -3.53 1.67 -12.69
C LYS A 172 -4.90 1.06 -12.37
N SER A 173 -4.90 -0.20 -11.97
CA SER A 173 -6.14 -0.91 -11.58
C SER A 173 -6.78 -0.35 -10.31
N ALA A 174 -6.02 0.38 -9.50
CA ALA A 174 -6.55 1.15 -8.38
C ALA A 174 -7.26 2.45 -8.81
N GLY A 175 -7.22 2.81 -10.10
CA GLY A 175 -7.83 4.01 -10.65
C GLY A 175 -6.94 5.25 -10.58
N ILE A 176 -5.62 5.07 -10.43
CA ILE A 176 -4.66 6.17 -10.41
C ILE A 176 -4.10 6.35 -11.83
N GLU A 177 -4.42 7.50 -12.45
CA GLU A 177 -3.94 7.86 -13.79
C GLU A 177 -2.63 8.66 -13.73
N ASN A 178 -2.47 9.53 -12.73
CA ASN A 178 -1.30 10.38 -12.56
C ASN A 178 -0.44 9.85 -11.39
N TYR A 179 0.57 9.06 -11.71
CA TYR A 179 1.47 8.47 -10.72
C TYR A 179 2.93 8.49 -11.17
N ASN A 180 3.83 8.40 -10.20
CA ASN A 180 5.24 8.13 -10.38
C ASN A 180 5.66 6.98 -9.48
N ILE A 181 6.44 6.06 -10.04
CA ILE A 181 7.14 5.03 -9.26
C ILE A 181 8.54 5.54 -8.97
N ILE A 182 8.94 5.53 -7.72
CA ILE A 182 10.20 6.10 -7.24
C ILE A 182 10.97 5.03 -6.47
N ASP A 183 12.29 5.05 -6.61
CA ASP A 183 13.17 4.18 -5.82
C ASP A 183 13.09 4.55 -4.33
N GLU A 184 12.84 3.57 -3.45
CA GLU A 184 12.68 3.81 -2.00
C GLU A 184 13.94 4.40 -1.36
N SER A 185 15.14 4.10 -1.87
CA SER A 185 16.37 4.70 -1.38
C SER A 185 16.43 6.22 -1.55
N PHE A 186 15.72 6.77 -2.51
CA PHE A 186 15.60 8.21 -2.71
C PHE A 186 14.74 8.87 -1.62
N TYR A 187 13.69 8.17 -1.16
CA TYR A 187 12.85 8.65 -0.06
C TYR A 187 13.58 8.69 1.28
N GLU A 188 14.43 7.71 1.56
CA GLU A 188 15.24 7.68 2.78
C GLU A 188 16.17 8.88 2.84
N ILE A 189 16.81 9.25 1.73
CA ILE A 189 17.69 10.42 1.64
C ILE A 189 16.90 11.71 1.87
N ILE A 190 15.74 11.89 1.24
CA ILE A 190 14.90 13.09 1.41
C ILE A 190 14.40 13.17 2.85
N GLY A 191 13.89 12.07 3.40
CA GLY A 191 13.40 11.99 4.78
C GLY A 191 14.47 12.36 5.79
N TYR A 192 15.70 11.85 5.62
CA TYR A 192 16.85 12.19 6.45
C TYR A 192 17.21 13.68 6.34
N THR A 193 17.28 14.22 5.12
CA THR A 193 17.64 15.63 4.87
C THR A 193 16.60 16.58 5.46
N LEU A 194 15.30 16.28 5.29
CA LEU A 194 14.20 17.08 5.88
C LEU A 194 14.22 16.99 7.41
N GLY A 195 14.46 15.80 7.97
CA GLY A 195 14.57 15.60 9.40
C GLY A 195 15.72 16.39 10.02
N MET A 196 16.89 16.40 9.38
CA MET A 196 18.04 17.19 9.82
C MET A 196 17.75 18.69 9.81
N ASN A 197 17.11 19.21 8.75
CA ASN A 197 16.72 20.60 8.65
C ASN A 197 15.73 21.04 9.74
N LEU A 198 14.79 20.17 10.10
CA LEU A 198 13.83 20.43 11.20
C LEU A 198 14.54 20.49 12.57
N ILE A 199 15.52 19.61 12.82
CA ILE A 199 16.31 19.59 14.05
C ILE A 199 17.17 20.85 14.17
N GLU A 200 17.84 21.28 13.09
CA GLU A 200 18.67 22.49 13.08
C GLU A 200 17.85 23.77 13.28
N ASN A 201 16.68 23.87 12.63
CA ASN A 201 15.80 25.02 12.79
C ASN A 201 15.21 25.13 14.21
N ASN A 202 14.97 24.00 14.88
CA ASN A 202 14.52 24.00 16.28
C ASN A 202 15.63 24.35 17.28
N LYS A 203 16.92 24.09 16.94
CA LYS A 203 18.06 24.52 17.76
C LYS A 203 18.35 26.02 17.65
N LYS A 204 18.00 26.66 16.53
CA LYS A 204 18.18 28.11 16.32
C LYS A 204 17.08 28.97 16.96
N LYS A 205 15.99 28.37 17.44
CA LYS A 205 14.85 29.04 18.10
C LYS A 205 14.91 28.96 19.65
N LYS A 206 15.95 28.35 20.20
CA LYS A 206 16.27 28.33 21.61
C LYS A 206 17.52 29.19 21.84
#